data_fb119fb6e7be080b0b7e954731648f6f
#
_entry.id   fb119fb6e7be080b0b7e954731648f6f
#
_cell.length_a   1.000
_cell.length_b   1.000
_cell.length_c   1.000
_cell.angle_alpha   90.00
_cell.angle_beta   90.00
_cell.angle_gamma   90.00
#
_symmetry.space_group_name_H-M   'P 1'
#
loop_
_entity.id
_entity.type
_entity.pdbx_description
1 polymer ?
#
loop_
_entity_poly.entity_id
_entity_poly.type
_entity_poly.pdbx_seq_one_letter_code
_entity_poly.pdbx_strand_id
1 'polypeptide(L)'
;PDFLKQVESWLIQVSDLPIFKEVNINKYFEQLDISYGTIIQQFLSGVSTSLGSIVGTIASATIVIITVPFVLFYMLKDSEKLVPNIQQFFPEKRREQIMELLGQLNKTLANYISGQAIECLFVGTFTFLGYMILGVDYAFLFGVIAGLTNLIPYLGPYLGLAPAFLVTVFNEPVKALLCCVVVLIVQQLDGNIIYPNVIGKSLNIHPLTIIIVLLVAGNIAGLMGIFLGVPFYAICKTIISYVIKIVKEDKQNENKKKIATTL
;
A
#
# COMPACT_ATOMS: atom_id res chain seq x y z
N PRO A 1 28.41 -2.41 17.00
CA PRO A 1 29.62 -1.59 16.96
C PRO A 1 30.17 -1.44 15.53
N ASP A 2 30.02 -2.45 14.67
CA ASP A 2 30.63 -2.45 13.32
C ASP A 2 29.87 -1.58 12.31
N PHE A 3 28.55 -1.46 12.44
CA PHE A 3 27.73 -0.63 11.55
C PHE A 3 28.10 0.86 11.63
N LEU A 4 28.30 1.39 12.84
CA LEU A 4 28.69 2.80 13.03
C LEU A 4 30.08 3.11 12.47
N LYS A 5 31.03 2.18 12.63
CA LYS A 5 32.35 2.30 12.01
C LYS A 5 32.33 2.22 10.49
N GLN A 6 31.42 1.41 9.93
CA GLN A 6 31.21 1.34 8.49
C GLN A 6 30.59 2.63 7.93
N VAL A 7 29.60 3.20 8.63
CA VAL A 7 29.00 4.49 8.24
C VAL A 7 30.06 5.61 8.30
N GLU A 8 30.87 5.64 9.34
CA GLU A 8 31.94 6.63 9.51
C GLU A 8 33.02 6.49 8.41
N SER A 9 33.47 5.26 8.12
CA SER A 9 34.43 5.02 7.04
C SER A 9 33.87 5.38 5.65
N TRP A 10 32.59 5.15 5.43
CA TRP A 10 31.92 5.50 4.19
C TRP A 10 31.74 7.01 4.03
N LEU A 11 31.38 7.73 5.09
CA LEU A 11 31.31 9.20 5.08
C LEU A 11 32.68 9.81 4.77
N ILE A 12 33.75 9.24 5.29
CA ILE A 12 35.11 9.67 4.98
C ILE A 12 35.46 9.40 3.51
N GLN A 13 35.10 8.21 2.98
CA GLN A 13 35.34 7.90 1.57
C GLN A 13 34.52 8.78 0.61
N VAL A 14 33.28 9.12 0.96
CA VAL A 14 32.43 10.02 0.15
C VAL A 14 32.98 11.46 0.21
N SER A 15 33.50 11.91 1.35
CA SER A 15 34.10 13.25 1.46
C SER A 15 35.38 13.41 0.64
N ASP A 16 36.07 12.31 0.33
CA ASP A 16 37.30 12.32 -0.50
C ASP A 16 37.02 12.29 -2.01
N LEU A 17 35.77 12.12 -2.44
CA LEU A 17 35.41 12.18 -3.86
C LEU A 17 35.60 13.62 -4.40
N PRO A 18 36.17 13.80 -5.61
CA PRO A 18 36.51 15.11 -6.17
C PRO A 18 35.30 16.05 -6.33
N ILE A 19 34.08 15.52 -6.37
CA ILE A 19 32.83 16.28 -6.46
C ILE A 19 32.48 16.97 -5.13
N PHE A 20 32.93 16.44 -3.98
CA PHE A 20 32.62 16.97 -2.65
C PHE A 20 33.77 17.73 -1.99
N LYS A 21 34.94 17.79 -2.63
CA LYS A 21 36.10 18.55 -2.09
C LYS A 21 35.88 20.06 -1.93
N GLU A 22 34.92 20.63 -2.65
CA GLU A 22 34.55 22.05 -2.52
C GLU A 22 33.47 22.30 -1.46
N VAL A 23 32.77 21.23 -1.00
CA VAL A 23 31.74 21.33 0.03
C VAL A 23 32.34 20.88 1.35
N ASN A 24 32.65 21.82 2.22
CA ASN A 24 33.21 21.52 3.54
C ASN A 24 32.10 20.96 4.46
N ILE A 25 31.81 19.67 4.25
CA ILE A 25 30.70 18.93 4.92
C ILE A 25 30.83 19.03 6.44
N ASN A 26 32.05 19.01 6.97
CA ASN A 26 32.31 19.15 8.42
C ASN A 26 31.79 20.50 8.97
N LYS A 27 31.91 21.58 8.21
CA LYS A 27 31.39 22.90 8.61
C LYS A 27 29.85 22.99 8.68
N TYR A 28 29.17 22.19 7.83
CA TYR A 28 27.71 22.09 7.87
C TYR A 28 27.23 21.21 9.05
N PHE A 29 27.97 20.16 9.39
CA PHE A 29 27.68 19.32 10.56
C PHE A 29 27.91 20.06 11.88
N GLU A 30 28.98 20.87 11.99
CA GLU A 30 29.24 21.73 13.15
C GLU A 30 28.16 22.83 13.32
N GLN A 31 27.66 23.40 12.21
CA GLN A 31 26.59 24.40 12.24
C GLN A 31 25.22 23.85 12.62
N LEU A 32 24.96 22.56 12.44
CA LEU A 32 23.69 21.93 12.78
C LEU A 32 23.61 21.51 14.26
N ASP A 33 24.70 21.68 15.04
CA ASP A 33 24.79 21.30 16.47
C ASP A 33 24.25 19.87 16.74
N ILE A 34 24.37 19.00 15.74
CA ILE A 34 23.90 17.62 15.82
C ILE A 34 24.97 16.81 16.56
N SER A 35 24.85 16.74 17.85
CA SER A 35 25.67 15.84 18.68
C SER A 35 25.33 14.39 18.32
N TYR A 36 26.32 13.64 17.83
CA TYR A 36 26.18 12.19 17.56
C TYR A 36 25.62 11.43 18.78
N GLY A 37 25.94 11.92 20.00
CA GLY A 37 25.38 11.40 21.25
C GLY A 37 23.87 11.54 21.35
N THR A 38 23.30 12.64 20.85
CA THR A 38 21.85 12.89 20.87
C THR A 38 21.10 11.99 19.89
N ILE A 39 21.67 11.78 18.69
CA ILE A 39 21.09 10.85 17.70
C ILE A 39 21.11 9.42 18.21
N ILE A 40 22.24 9.00 18.80
CA ILE A 40 22.37 7.65 19.38
C ILE A 40 21.44 7.48 20.58
N GLN A 41 21.32 8.47 21.46
CA GLN A 41 20.37 8.43 22.56
C GLN A 41 18.92 8.42 22.11
N GLN A 42 18.54 9.21 21.11
CA GLN A 42 17.20 9.19 20.51
C GLN A 42 16.90 7.86 19.82
N PHE A 43 17.87 7.28 19.12
CA PHE A 43 17.73 5.96 18.52
C PHE A 43 17.59 4.86 19.58
N LEU A 44 18.45 4.85 20.62
CA LEU A 44 18.38 3.87 21.71
C LEU A 44 17.12 4.03 22.57
N SER A 45 16.69 5.27 22.85
CA SER A 45 15.41 5.52 23.53
C SER A 45 14.21 5.13 22.65
N GLY A 46 14.28 5.36 21.35
CA GLY A 46 13.30 4.88 20.39
C GLY A 46 13.21 3.35 20.37
N VAL A 47 14.32 2.65 20.38
CA VAL A 47 14.37 1.17 20.44
C VAL A 47 13.82 0.65 21.78
N SER A 48 14.19 1.26 22.92
CA SER A 48 13.72 0.81 24.23
C SER A 48 12.23 1.09 24.45
N THR A 49 11.69 2.20 23.96
CA THR A 49 10.23 2.47 23.96
C THR A 49 9.50 1.54 22.99
N SER A 50 10.13 1.16 21.88
CA SER A 50 9.59 0.21 20.93
C SER A 50 9.49 -1.22 21.50
N LEU A 51 10.40 -1.62 22.41
CA LEU A 51 10.31 -2.95 23.05
C LEU A 51 9.04 -3.11 23.91
N GLY A 52 8.61 -2.07 24.62
CA GLY A 52 7.32 -2.08 25.34
C GLY A 52 6.11 -2.13 24.39
N SER A 53 6.18 -1.44 23.27
CA SER A 53 5.13 -1.47 22.23
C SER A 53 5.12 -2.77 21.45
N ILE A 54 6.24 -3.47 21.30
CA ILE A 54 6.34 -4.77 20.62
C ILE A 54 5.50 -5.83 21.35
N VAL A 55 5.53 -5.87 22.70
CA VAL A 55 4.71 -6.82 23.48
C VAL A 55 3.22 -6.55 23.24
N GLY A 56 2.78 -5.30 23.26
CA GLY A 56 1.41 -4.91 22.92
C GLY A 56 1.04 -5.25 21.47
N THR A 57 1.96 -5.02 20.55
CA THR A 57 1.78 -5.34 19.11
C THR A 57 1.70 -6.84 18.89
N ILE A 58 2.53 -7.64 19.53
CA ILE A 58 2.48 -9.12 19.44
C ILE A 58 1.15 -9.65 20.00
N ALA A 59 0.70 -9.14 21.15
CA ALA A 59 -0.60 -9.54 21.71
C ALA A 59 -1.75 -9.19 20.77
N SER A 60 -1.76 -7.97 20.24
CA SER A 60 -2.77 -7.53 19.26
C SER A 60 -2.70 -8.34 17.95
N ALA A 61 -1.51 -8.58 17.43
CA ALA A 61 -1.30 -9.40 16.24
C ALA A 61 -1.77 -10.84 16.46
N THR A 62 -1.53 -11.42 17.62
CA THR A 62 -1.99 -12.78 17.97
C THR A 62 -3.50 -12.87 17.96
N ILE A 63 -4.20 -11.87 18.54
CA ILE A 63 -5.65 -11.80 18.51
C ILE A 63 -6.16 -11.73 17.05
N VAL A 64 -5.55 -10.88 16.23
CA VAL A 64 -5.92 -10.74 14.81
C VAL A 64 -5.68 -12.04 14.03
N ILE A 65 -4.50 -12.66 14.21
CA ILE A 65 -4.12 -13.91 13.52
C ILE A 65 -5.09 -15.05 13.86
N ILE A 66 -5.64 -15.09 15.06
CA ILE A 66 -6.60 -16.10 15.46
C ILE A 66 -8.02 -15.71 15.03
N THR A 67 -8.41 -14.46 15.27
CA THR A 67 -9.78 -13.99 15.05
C THR A 67 -10.13 -13.89 13.56
N VAL A 68 -9.20 -13.39 12.73
CA VAL A 68 -9.48 -13.17 11.30
C VAL A 68 -9.75 -14.50 10.56
N PRO A 69 -8.94 -15.56 10.66
CA PRO A 69 -9.26 -16.85 10.03
C PRO A 69 -10.56 -17.45 10.56
N PHE A 70 -10.84 -17.31 11.86
CA PHE A 70 -12.06 -17.79 12.46
C PHE A 70 -13.31 -17.08 11.89
N VAL A 71 -13.27 -15.76 11.86
CA VAL A 71 -14.34 -14.93 11.27
C VAL A 71 -14.53 -15.25 9.79
N LEU A 72 -13.43 -15.33 9.03
CA LEU A 72 -13.46 -15.69 7.61
C LEU A 72 -14.08 -17.08 7.38
N PHE A 73 -13.70 -18.04 8.20
CA PHE A 73 -14.28 -19.40 8.12
C PHE A 73 -15.81 -19.37 8.28
N TYR A 74 -16.33 -18.65 9.30
CA TYR A 74 -17.77 -18.55 9.51
C TYR A 74 -18.47 -17.74 8.42
N MET A 75 -17.85 -16.64 7.94
CA MET A 75 -18.39 -15.85 6.83
C MET A 75 -18.48 -16.69 5.54
N LEU A 76 -17.48 -17.51 5.25
CA LEU A 76 -17.49 -18.40 4.08
C LEU A 76 -18.53 -19.52 4.27
N LYS A 77 -18.58 -20.15 5.44
CA LYS A 77 -19.52 -21.22 5.77
C LYS A 77 -20.97 -20.77 5.67
N ASP A 78 -21.28 -19.60 6.20
CA ASP A 78 -22.65 -19.05 6.24
C ASP A 78 -22.95 -18.06 5.11
N SER A 79 -22.09 -17.99 4.09
CA SER A 79 -22.20 -17.04 2.97
C SER A 79 -23.56 -17.07 2.26
N GLU A 80 -24.14 -18.26 2.10
CA GLU A 80 -25.46 -18.44 1.48
C GLU A 80 -26.61 -17.83 2.32
N LYS A 81 -26.44 -17.73 3.64
CA LYS A 81 -27.45 -17.18 4.56
C LYS A 81 -27.28 -15.66 4.77
N LEU A 82 -26.08 -15.13 4.55
CA LEU A 82 -25.79 -13.72 4.80
C LEU A 82 -26.63 -12.80 3.92
N VAL A 83 -26.70 -13.09 2.62
CA VAL A 83 -27.45 -12.27 1.66
C VAL A 83 -28.96 -12.23 1.96
N PRO A 84 -29.67 -13.36 2.16
CA PRO A 84 -31.06 -13.34 2.55
C PRO A 84 -31.34 -12.63 3.88
N ASN A 85 -30.46 -12.81 4.87
CA ASN A 85 -30.60 -12.13 6.16
C ASN A 85 -30.46 -10.60 6.03
N ILE A 86 -29.51 -10.13 5.23
CA ILE A 86 -29.34 -8.70 4.97
C ILE A 86 -30.55 -8.13 4.23
N GLN A 87 -31.16 -8.88 3.29
CA GLN A 87 -32.35 -8.46 2.56
C GLN A 87 -33.53 -8.13 3.45
N GLN A 88 -33.69 -8.82 4.58
CA GLN A 88 -34.82 -8.61 5.51
C GLN A 88 -34.79 -7.24 6.20
N PHE A 89 -33.61 -6.61 6.31
CA PHE A 89 -33.48 -5.28 6.93
C PHE A 89 -33.93 -4.13 6.01
N PHE A 90 -34.18 -4.40 4.73
CA PHE A 90 -34.50 -3.35 3.76
C PHE A 90 -35.97 -3.40 3.35
N PRO A 91 -36.62 -2.21 3.15
CA PRO A 91 -37.99 -2.11 2.64
C PRO A 91 -38.11 -2.82 1.28
N GLU A 92 -39.20 -3.55 1.09
CA GLU A 92 -39.45 -4.33 -0.15
C GLU A 92 -39.32 -3.48 -1.42
N LYS A 93 -39.80 -2.25 -1.37
CA LYS A 93 -39.82 -1.30 -2.48
C LYS A 93 -38.42 -0.96 -3.01
N ARG A 94 -37.34 -1.08 -2.18
CA ARG A 94 -35.95 -0.73 -2.55
C ARG A 94 -35.01 -1.94 -2.48
N ARG A 95 -35.51 -3.10 -2.16
CA ARG A 95 -34.71 -4.32 -1.96
C ARG A 95 -33.89 -4.66 -3.18
N GLU A 96 -34.50 -4.62 -4.37
CA GLU A 96 -33.81 -4.92 -5.64
C GLU A 96 -32.66 -3.94 -5.91
N GLN A 97 -32.89 -2.64 -5.74
CA GLN A 97 -31.87 -1.60 -5.92
C GLN A 97 -30.68 -1.75 -4.95
N ILE A 98 -30.98 -2.10 -3.70
CA ILE A 98 -29.93 -2.31 -2.68
C ILE A 98 -29.14 -3.58 -2.99
N MET A 99 -29.80 -4.63 -3.44
CA MET A 99 -29.12 -5.86 -3.85
C MET A 99 -28.23 -5.67 -5.07
N GLU A 100 -28.65 -4.87 -6.05
CA GLU A 100 -27.82 -4.48 -7.18
C GLU A 100 -26.57 -3.71 -6.71
N LEU A 101 -26.74 -2.74 -5.79
CA LEU A 101 -25.62 -2.01 -5.19
C LEU A 101 -24.64 -2.93 -4.46
N LEU A 102 -25.15 -3.83 -3.61
CA LEU A 102 -24.31 -4.80 -2.90
C LEU A 102 -23.55 -5.71 -3.88
N GLY A 103 -24.20 -6.14 -4.96
CA GLY A 103 -23.55 -6.90 -6.03
C GLY A 103 -22.43 -6.12 -6.71
N GLN A 104 -22.64 -4.83 -6.99
CA GLN A 104 -21.61 -3.95 -7.56
C GLN A 104 -20.44 -3.73 -6.59
N LEU A 105 -20.73 -3.52 -5.30
CA LEU A 105 -19.72 -3.38 -4.25
C LEU A 105 -18.86 -4.66 -4.14
N ASN A 106 -19.52 -5.81 -4.06
CA ASN A 106 -18.82 -7.10 -4.00
C ASN A 106 -17.90 -7.31 -5.20
N LYS A 107 -18.39 -7.04 -6.42
CA LYS A 107 -17.60 -7.14 -7.65
C LYS A 107 -16.41 -6.18 -7.64
N THR A 108 -16.61 -4.94 -7.22
CA THR A 108 -15.56 -3.92 -7.15
C THR A 108 -14.45 -4.33 -6.17
N LEU A 109 -14.85 -4.77 -4.98
CA LEU A 109 -13.90 -5.22 -3.95
C LEU A 109 -13.18 -6.52 -4.35
N ALA A 110 -13.91 -7.50 -4.87
CA ALA A 110 -13.31 -8.76 -5.31
C ALA A 110 -12.27 -8.52 -6.42
N ASN A 111 -12.60 -7.70 -7.41
CA ASN A 111 -11.68 -7.35 -8.48
C ASN A 111 -10.44 -6.60 -7.95
N TYR A 112 -10.64 -5.66 -7.01
CA TYR A 112 -9.52 -4.91 -6.41
C TYR A 112 -8.60 -5.84 -5.62
N ILE A 113 -9.15 -6.66 -4.73
CA ILE A 113 -8.36 -7.57 -3.87
C ILE A 113 -7.61 -8.60 -4.72
N SER A 114 -8.30 -9.21 -5.70
CA SER A 114 -7.67 -10.17 -6.60
C SER A 114 -6.58 -9.51 -7.45
N GLY A 115 -6.83 -8.30 -7.93
CA GLY A 115 -5.86 -7.51 -8.66
C GLY A 115 -4.62 -7.21 -7.84
N GLN A 116 -4.82 -6.73 -6.63
CA GLN A 116 -3.75 -6.41 -5.70
C GLN A 116 -2.91 -7.65 -5.33
N ALA A 117 -3.56 -8.81 -5.15
CA ALA A 117 -2.84 -10.06 -4.90
C ALA A 117 -1.97 -10.47 -6.10
N ILE A 118 -2.47 -10.32 -7.32
CA ILE A 118 -1.70 -10.60 -8.55
C ILE A 118 -0.50 -9.65 -8.65
N GLU A 119 -0.69 -8.34 -8.42
CA GLU A 119 0.40 -7.36 -8.43
C GLU A 119 1.47 -7.66 -7.38
N CYS A 120 1.07 -8.00 -6.15
CA CYS A 120 2.00 -8.37 -5.08
C CYS A 120 2.84 -9.61 -5.47
N LEU A 121 2.19 -10.63 -6.02
CA LEU A 121 2.88 -11.83 -6.47
C LEU A 121 3.81 -11.54 -7.65
N PHE A 122 3.39 -10.72 -8.61
CA PHE A 122 4.19 -10.33 -9.74
C PHE A 122 5.42 -9.54 -9.30
N VAL A 123 5.23 -8.43 -8.58
CA VAL A 123 6.33 -7.57 -8.12
C VAL A 123 7.27 -8.34 -7.21
N GLY A 124 6.74 -9.12 -6.27
CA GLY A 124 7.55 -9.93 -5.37
C GLY A 124 8.41 -10.96 -6.11
N THR A 125 7.80 -11.69 -7.04
CA THR A 125 8.49 -12.74 -7.81
C THR A 125 9.55 -12.15 -8.74
N PHE A 126 9.23 -11.12 -9.50
CA PHE A 126 10.18 -10.55 -10.47
C PHE A 126 11.28 -9.75 -9.77
N THR A 127 11.01 -9.09 -8.66
CA THR A 127 12.06 -8.48 -7.83
C THR A 127 12.98 -9.53 -7.23
N PHE A 128 12.43 -10.63 -6.68
CA PHE A 128 13.22 -11.76 -6.20
C PHE A 128 14.13 -12.31 -7.31
N LEU A 129 13.58 -12.60 -8.48
CA LEU A 129 14.36 -13.13 -9.61
C LEU A 129 15.46 -12.16 -10.06
N GLY A 130 15.14 -10.87 -10.15
CA GLY A 130 16.12 -9.85 -10.50
C GLY A 130 17.27 -9.76 -9.48
N TYR A 131 16.94 -9.76 -8.19
CA TYR A 131 17.94 -9.74 -7.12
C TYR A 131 18.76 -11.04 -7.04
N MET A 132 18.14 -12.17 -7.32
CA MET A 132 18.81 -13.46 -7.40
C MET A 132 19.85 -13.48 -8.54
N ILE A 133 19.50 -12.96 -9.72
CA ILE A 133 20.43 -12.83 -10.87
C ILE A 133 21.61 -11.92 -10.54
N LEU A 134 21.37 -10.85 -9.77
CA LEU A 134 22.42 -9.94 -9.33
C LEU A 134 23.30 -10.52 -8.19
N GLY A 135 22.94 -11.68 -7.63
CA GLY A 135 23.60 -12.27 -6.49
C GLY A 135 23.48 -11.42 -5.22
N VAL A 136 22.30 -10.82 -5.01
CA VAL A 136 22.01 -10.08 -3.77
C VAL A 136 21.73 -11.09 -2.65
N ASP A 137 22.39 -10.92 -1.52
CA ASP A 137 22.10 -11.70 -0.33
C ASP A 137 20.65 -11.49 0.12
N TYR A 138 20.00 -12.55 0.58
CA TYR A 138 18.58 -12.50 1.01
C TYR A 138 17.60 -12.06 -0.09
N ALA A 139 17.91 -12.27 -1.38
CA ALA A 139 17.06 -11.88 -2.51
C ALA A 139 15.60 -12.29 -2.34
N PHE A 140 15.34 -13.52 -1.83
CA PHE A 140 13.98 -14.00 -1.56
C PHE A 140 13.26 -13.12 -0.53
N LEU A 141 13.93 -12.79 0.57
CA LEU A 141 13.34 -11.95 1.63
C LEU A 141 12.99 -10.56 1.08
N PHE A 142 13.90 -9.95 0.32
CA PHE A 142 13.66 -8.63 -0.28
C PHE A 142 12.58 -8.68 -1.36
N GLY A 143 12.48 -9.77 -2.12
CA GLY A 143 11.37 -9.99 -3.04
C GLY A 143 10.02 -10.06 -2.33
N VAL A 144 9.94 -10.80 -1.22
CA VAL A 144 8.72 -10.87 -0.39
C VAL A 144 8.37 -9.49 0.17
N ILE A 145 9.35 -8.75 0.70
CA ILE A 145 9.14 -7.39 1.21
C ILE A 145 8.62 -6.48 0.08
N ALA A 146 9.23 -6.52 -1.11
CA ALA A 146 8.82 -5.73 -2.26
C ALA A 146 7.37 -6.06 -2.69
N GLY A 147 7.00 -7.33 -2.72
CA GLY A 147 5.62 -7.74 -3.01
C GLY A 147 4.63 -7.25 -1.96
N LEU A 148 4.93 -7.42 -0.67
CA LEU A 148 4.05 -6.98 0.41
C LEU A 148 3.91 -5.44 0.48
N THR A 149 5.00 -4.72 0.30
CA THR A 149 4.96 -3.25 0.29
C THR A 149 4.23 -2.69 -0.92
N ASN A 150 4.17 -3.44 -2.03
CA ASN A 150 3.42 -3.05 -3.23
C ASN A 150 1.89 -2.96 -3.01
N LEU A 151 1.39 -3.48 -1.87
CA LEU A 151 0.02 -3.20 -1.41
C LEU A 151 -0.25 -1.70 -1.22
N ILE A 152 0.79 -0.91 -1.04
CA ILE A 152 0.69 0.54 -0.90
C ILE A 152 1.00 1.19 -2.26
N PRO A 153 -0.02 1.65 -3.00
CA PRO A 153 0.20 2.26 -4.31
C PRO A 153 1.20 3.41 -4.25
N TYR A 154 2.07 3.51 -5.23
CA TYR A 154 3.14 4.52 -5.38
C TYR A 154 4.25 4.48 -4.33
N LEU A 155 4.00 4.17 -3.08
CA LEU A 155 5.01 4.12 -2.01
C LEU A 155 5.67 2.74 -1.90
N GLY A 156 4.94 1.69 -2.26
CA GLY A 156 5.38 0.30 -2.15
C GLY A 156 6.73 0.00 -2.76
N PRO A 157 6.98 0.39 -4.02
CA PRO A 157 8.26 0.15 -4.69
C PRO A 157 9.46 0.73 -3.96
N TYR A 158 9.33 1.93 -3.40
CA TYR A 158 10.41 2.59 -2.66
C TYR A 158 10.64 1.91 -1.30
N LEU A 159 9.56 1.54 -0.62
CA LEU A 159 9.63 0.81 0.65
C LEU A 159 10.23 -0.59 0.46
N GLY A 160 9.90 -1.25 -0.66
CA GLY A 160 10.43 -2.56 -1.01
C GLY A 160 11.91 -2.54 -1.42
N LEU A 161 12.33 -1.47 -2.11
CA LEU A 161 13.73 -1.26 -2.49
C LEU A 161 14.62 -0.92 -1.29
N ALA A 162 14.12 -0.12 -0.35
CA ALA A 162 14.92 0.45 0.74
C ALA A 162 15.78 -0.57 1.50
N PRO A 163 15.26 -1.72 1.99
CA PRO A 163 16.08 -2.66 2.74
C PRO A 163 17.17 -3.31 1.87
N ALA A 164 16.87 -3.68 0.63
CA ALA A 164 17.86 -4.25 -0.27
C ALA A 164 18.97 -3.24 -0.61
N PHE A 165 18.60 -2.01 -0.89
CA PHE A 165 19.53 -0.91 -1.16
C PHE A 165 20.44 -0.64 0.06
N LEU A 166 19.86 -0.54 1.26
CA LEU A 166 20.63 -0.27 2.48
C LEU A 166 21.61 -1.39 2.82
N VAL A 167 21.27 -2.65 2.59
CA VAL A 167 22.17 -3.78 2.85
C VAL A 167 23.30 -3.83 1.84
N THR A 168 23.03 -3.50 0.58
CA THR A 168 24.01 -3.64 -0.50
C THR A 168 24.90 -2.42 -0.69
N VAL A 169 24.44 -1.20 -0.39
CA VAL A 169 25.15 0.04 -0.72
C VAL A 169 26.48 0.17 0.01
N PHE A 170 26.59 -0.34 1.22
CA PHE A 170 27.83 -0.24 2.02
C PHE A 170 28.93 -1.19 1.58
N ASN A 171 28.58 -2.36 1.04
CA ASN A 171 29.55 -3.38 0.64
C ASN A 171 29.76 -3.39 -0.88
N GLU A 172 28.69 -3.21 -1.65
CA GLU A 172 28.70 -3.32 -3.12
C GLU A 172 27.83 -2.22 -3.75
N PRO A 173 28.30 -0.95 -3.81
CA PRO A 173 27.49 0.18 -4.28
C PRO A 173 26.98 0.02 -5.71
N VAL A 174 27.74 -0.64 -6.58
CA VAL A 174 27.30 -0.94 -7.95
C VAL A 174 26.11 -1.91 -7.94
N LYS A 175 26.12 -2.92 -7.07
CA LYS A 175 24.99 -3.85 -6.92
C LYS A 175 23.76 -3.14 -6.36
N ALA A 176 23.92 -2.18 -5.44
CA ALA A 176 22.83 -1.36 -4.94
C ALA A 176 22.17 -0.53 -6.07
N LEU A 177 22.97 0.06 -6.96
CA LEU A 177 22.44 0.76 -8.14
C LEU A 177 21.69 -0.21 -9.08
N LEU A 178 22.22 -1.42 -9.28
CA LEU A 178 21.54 -2.44 -10.08
C LEU A 178 20.23 -2.90 -9.45
N CYS A 179 20.12 -2.93 -8.11
CA CYS A 179 18.83 -3.16 -7.42
C CYS A 179 17.80 -2.09 -7.78
N CYS A 180 18.20 -0.82 -7.84
CA CYS A 180 17.30 0.27 -8.31
C CYS A 180 16.84 0.01 -9.75
N VAL A 181 17.75 -0.40 -10.64
CA VAL A 181 17.42 -0.72 -12.04
C VAL A 181 16.42 -1.87 -12.13
N VAL A 182 16.62 -2.94 -11.36
CA VAL A 182 15.65 -4.06 -11.29
C VAL A 182 14.28 -3.58 -10.89
N VAL A 183 14.18 -2.79 -9.82
CA VAL A 183 12.88 -2.26 -9.35
C VAL A 183 12.26 -1.36 -10.41
N LEU A 184 13.02 -0.50 -11.08
CA LEU A 184 12.52 0.33 -12.16
C LEU A 184 11.95 -0.51 -13.32
N ILE A 185 12.64 -1.57 -13.74
CA ILE A 185 12.16 -2.48 -14.78
C ILE A 185 10.86 -3.17 -14.34
N VAL A 186 10.85 -3.73 -13.12
CA VAL A 186 9.67 -4.39 -12.56
C VAL A 186 8.49 -3.44 -12.50
N GLN A 187 8.69 -2.20 -12.06
CA GLN A 187 7.65 -1.17 -12.00
C GLN A 187 7.14 -0.75 -13.37
N GLN A 188 8.02 -0.69 -14.38
CA GLN A 188 7.58 -0.41 -15.74
C GLN A 188 6.72 -1.55 -16.30
N LEU A 189 7.07 -2.80 -16.02
CA LEU A 189 6.25 -3.95 -16.42
C LEU A 189 4.92 -3.98 -15.66
N ASP A 190 4.95 -3.71 -14.36
CA ASP A 190 3.75 -3.64 -13.53
C ASP A 190 2.79 -2.55 -14.03
N GLY A 191 3.27 -1.31 -14.12
CA GLY A 191 2.46 -0.16 -14.52
C GLY A 191 1.91 -0.21 -15.94
N ASN A 192 2.64 -0.81 -16.89
CA ASN A 192 2.22 -0.85 -18.29
C ASN A 192 1.47 -2.13 -18.68
N ILE A 193 1.68 -3.24 -17.98
CA ILE A 193 1.11 -4.53 -18.34
C ILE A 193 0.14 -5.03 -17.28
N ILE A 194 0.57 -5.14 -16.02
CA ILE A 194 -0.22 -5.78 -14.97
C ILE A 194 -1.34 -4.86 -14.50
N TYR A 195 -1.00 -3.66 -14.03
CA TYR A 195 -1.96 -2.70 -13.49
C TYR A 195 -3.16 -2.44 -14.43
N PRO A 196 -2.98 -2.11 -15.73
CA PRO A 196 -4.11 -1.86 -16.63
C PRO A 196 -4.98 -3.09 -16.89
N ASN A 197 -4.40 -4.29 -16.88
CA ASN A 197 -5.13 -5.52 -17.14
C ASN A 197 -5.87 -6.06 -15.92
N VAL A 198 -5.38 -5.80 -14.72
CA VAL A 198 -5.89 -6.39 -13.48
C VAL A 198 -6.73 -5.39 -12.68
N ILE A 199 -6.22 -4.20 -12.39
CA ILE A 199 -6.91 -3.17 -11.59
C ILE A 199 -7.51 -2.07 -12.45
N GLY A 200 -6.85 -1.63 -13.49
CA GLY A 200 -7.13 -0.39 -14.22
C GLY A 200 -8.55 -0.25 -14.77
N LYS A 201 -9.23 -1.36 -15.08
CA LYS A 201 -10.64 -1.35 -15.54
C LYS A 201 -11.65 -1.26 -14.40
N SER A 202 -11.24 -1.55 -13.16
CA SER A 202 -12.15 -1.68 -12.02
C SER A 202 -12.35 -0.38 -11.24
N LEU A 203 -11.36 0.50 -11.18
CA LEU A 203 -11.42 1.63 -10.27
C LEU A 203 -11.48 3.01 -10.95
N ASN A 204 -10.89 3.22 -12.14
CA ASN A 204 -10.84 4.54 -12.83
C ASN A 204 -10.65 5.71 -11.84
N ILE A 205 -9.61 5.66 -11.01
CA ILE A 205 -9.30 6.67 -10.01
C ILE A 205 -8.08 7.46 -10.49
N HIS A 206 -8.18 8.78 -10.46
CA HIS A 206 -7.03 9.64 -10.80
C HIS A 206 -5.90 9.44 -9.79
N PRO A 207 -4.62 9.35 -10.21
CA PRO A 207 -3.47 9.15 -9.31
C PRO A 207 -3.43 10.12 -8.12
N LEU A 208 -3.71 11.40 -8.35
CA LEU A 208 -3.76 12.41 -7.30
C LEU A 208 -4.77 12.06 -6.21
N THR A 209 -5.93 11.49 -6.59
CA THR A 209 -6.95 11.08 -5.62
C THR A 209 -6.44 9.95 -4.74
N ILE A 210 -5.71 8.99 -5.31
CA ILE A 210 -5.11 7.90 -4.53
C ILE A 210 -4.13 8.47 -3.51
N ILE A 211 -3.25 9.38 -3.91
CA ILE A 211 -2.28 10.02 -3.00
C ILE A 211 -3.00 10.75 -1.86
N ILE A 212 -4.03 11.53 -2.16
CA ILE A 212 -4.82 12.24 -1.14
C ILE A 212 -5.49 11.25 -0.18
N VAL A 213 -6.10 10.19 -0.71
CA VAL A 213 -6.75 9.14 0.09
C VAL A 213 -5.75 8.47 1.02
N LEU A 214 -4.54 8.13 0.52
CA LEU A 214 -3.48 7.52 1.34
C LEU A 214 -3.01 8.45 2.46
N LEU A 215 -2.83 9.75 2.16
CA LEU A 215 -2.43 10.75 3.16
C LEU A 215 -3.49 10.92 4.25
N VAL A 216 -4.76 11.06 3.87
CA VAL A 216 -5.87 11.24 4.81
C VAL A 216 -6.07 9.97 5.64
N ALA A 217 -6.17 8.82 4.99
CA ALA A 217 -6.39 7.54 5.66
C ALA A 217 -5.21 7.16 6.56
N GLY A 218 -3.98 7.44 6.11
CA GLY A 218 -2.77 7.24 6.90
C GLY A 218 -2.73 8.09 8.16
N ASN A 219 -3.21 9.34 8.08
CA ASN A 219 -3.29 10.23 9.24
C ASN A 219 -4.37 9.76 10.24
N ILE A 220 -5.49 9.20 9.77
CA ILE A 220 -6.61 8.76 10.62
C ILE A 220 -6.31 7.41 11.31
N ALA A 221 -5.80 6.43 10.57
CA ALA A 221 -5.67 5.05 11.02
C ALA A 221 -4.27 4.45 10.78
N GLY A 222 -3.27 5.30 10.57
CA GLY A 222 -1.89 4.85 10.39
C GLY A 222 -1.72 3.88 9.21
N LEU A 223 -0.91 2.86 9.42
CA LEU A 223 -0.61 1.86 8.39
C LEU A 223 -1.88 1.14 7.88
N MET A 224 -2.82 0.81 8.78
CA MET A 224 -4.09 0.19 8.39
C MET A 224 -4.93 1.12 7.50
N GLY A 225 -4.90 2.44 7.78
CA GLY A 225 -5.53 3.45 6.93
C GLY A 225 -4.95 3.47 5.53
N ILE A 226 -3.64 3.38 5.40
CA ILE A 226 -2.97 3.33 4.10
C ILE A 226 -3.40 2.09 3.32
N PHE A 227 -3.43 0.89 3.93
CA PHE A 227 -3.85 -0.34 3.26
C PHE A 227 -5.34 -0.33 2.85
N LEU A 228 -6.21 0.13 3.73
CA LEU A 228 -7.66 0.09 3.52
C LEU A 228 -8.21 1.35 2.83
N GLY A 229 -7.41 2.40 2.68
CA GLY A 229 -7.85 3.69 2.15
C GLY A 229 -8.41 3.58 0.72
N VAL A 230 -7.70 2.90 -0.17
CA VAL A 230 -8.14 2.74 -1.57
C VAL A 230 -9.41 1.88 -1.68
N PRO A 231 -9.52 0.69 -1.05
CA PRO A 231 -10.77 -0.06 -1.00
C PRO A 231 -11.93 0.73 -0.44
N PHE A 232 -11.71 1.47 0.67
CA PHE A 232 -12.73 2.30 1.28
C PHE A 232 -13.22 3.41 0.34
N TYR A 233 -12.30 4.10 -0.32
CA TYR A 233 -12.64 5.08 -1.35
C TYR A 233 -13.45 4.47 -2.50
N ALA A 234 -13.07 3.26 -2.96
CA ALA A 234 -13.79 2.55 -4.01
C ALA A 234 -15.23 2.24 -3.61
N ILE A 235 -15.46 1.81 -2.36
CA ILE A 235 -16.81 1.62 -1.79
C ILE A 235 -17.60 2.92 -1.82
N CYS A 236 -17.06 3.99 -1.25
CA CYS A 236 -17.72 5.30 -1.21
C CYS A 236 -18.05 5.81 -2.61
N LYS A 237 -17.13 5.73 -3.55
CA LYS A 237 -17.32 6.11 -4.96
C LYS A 237 -18.46 5.31 -5.61
N THR A 238 -18.48 4.00 -5.40
CA THR A 238 -19.52 3.12 -5.96
C THR A 238 -20.91 3.47 -5.39
N ILE A 239 -21.02 3.67 -4.07
CA ILE A 239 -22.26 4.09 -3.43
C ILE A 239 -22.74 5.43 -3.98
N ILE A 240 -21.88 6.44 -4.00
CA ILE A 240 -22.24 7.77 -4.49
C ILE A 240 -22.66 7.72 -5.96
N SER A 241 -21.93 7.01 -6.79
CA SER A 241 -22.24 6.87 -8.22
C SER A 241 -23.58 6.18 -8.43
N TYR A 242 -23.89 5.16 -7.64
CA TYR A 242 -25.16 4.43 -7.70
C TYR A 242 -26.35 5.30 -7.27
N VAL A 243 -26.20 6.04 -6.15
CA VAL A 243 -27.24 6.97 -5.68
C VAL A 243 -27.51 8.06 -6.74
N ILE A 244 -26.47 8.63 -7.34
CA ILE A 244 -26.64 9.63 -8.41
C ILE A 244 -27.38 9.03 -9.61
N LYS A 245 -27.08 7.77 -9.99
CA LYS A 245 -27.77 7.05 -11.08
C LYS A 245 -29.26 6.94 -10.79
N ILE A 246 -29.65 6.46 -9.60
CA ILE A 246 -31.06 6.31 -9.20
C ILE A 246 -31.80 7.65 -9.24
N VAL A 247 -31.21 8.69 -8.65
CA VAL A 247 -31.84 10.03 -8.63
C VAL A 247 -32.06 10.58 -10.04
N LYS A 248 -31.14 10.31 -10.98
CA LYS A 248 -31.31 10.72 -12.38
C LYS A 248 -32.42 9.95 -13.08
N GLU A 249 -32.50 8.64 -12.86
CA GLU A 249 -33.55 7.78 -13.43
C GLU A 249 -34.92 8.16 -12.91
N ASP A 250 -35.09 8.44 -11.62
CA ASP A 250 -36.34 8.89 -11.02
C ASP A 250 -36.80 10.24 -11.64
N LYS A 251 -35.91 11.22 -11.80
CA LYS A 251 -36.21 12.48 -12.46
C LYS A 251 -36.61 12.32 -13.92
N GLN A 252 -35.98 11.43 -14.65
CA GLN A 252 -36.32 11.15 -16.06
C GLN A 252 -37.73 10.52 -16.15
N ASN A 253 -38.05 9.60 -15.26
CA ASN A 253 -39.36 8.94 -15.20
C ASN A 253 -40.47 9.93 -14.82
N GLU A 254 -40.23 10.86 -13.89
CA GLU A 254 -41.19 11.92 -13.55
C GLU A 254 -41.42 12.86 -14.74
N ASN A 255 -40.39 13.25 -15.46
CA ASN A 255 -40.50 14.09 -16.64
C ASN A 255 -41.29 13.40 -17.77
N LYS A 256 -41.04 12.11 -18.02
CA LYS A 256 -41.80 11.31 -19.00
C LYS A 256 -43.27 11.21 -18.60
N LYS A 257 -43.58 11.00 -17.31
CA LYS A 257 -44.98 10.97 -16.83
C LYS A 257 -45.68 12.32 -17.01
N LYS A 258 -45.01 13.43 -16.69
CA LYS A 258 -45.58 14.78 -16.88
C LYS A 258 -45.91 15.07 -18.33
N ILE A 259 -45.01 14.71 -19.26
CA ILE A 259 -45.21 14.88 -20.70
C ILE A 259 -46.42 14.03 -21.20
N ALA A 260 -46.49 12.76 -20.74
CA ALA A 260 -47.57 11.87 -21.09
C ALA A 260 -48.96 12.27 -20.51
N THR A 261 -48.98 13.08 -19.47
CA THR A 261 -50.24 13.59 -18.85
C THR A 261 -50.68 14.92 -19.48
N THR A 262 -49.83 15.59 -20.26
CA THR A 262 -50.08 16.89 -20.87
C THR A 262 -50.47 16.76 -22.36
N LEU A 263 -50.34 15.58 -22.95
CA LEU A 263 -50.85 15.16 -24.25
C LEU A 263 -52.20 14.44 -24.15
#